data_6ab94399477fdd418a790abdfe134ac5
#
_entry.id   6ab94399477fdd418a790abdfe134ac5
#
_cell.length_a   1.000
_cell.length_b   1.000
_cell.length_c   1.000
_cell.angle_alpha   90.00
_cell.angle_beta   90.00
_cell.angle_gamma   90.00
#
_symmetry.space_group_name_H-M   'P 1'
#
loop_
_entity.id
_entity.type
_entity.pdbx_description
1 polymer ?
#
loop_
_entity_poly.entity_id
_entity_poly.type
_entity_poly.pdbx_seq_one_letter_code
_entity_poly.pdbx_strand_id
1 'polypeptide(L)'
;FCRILDEAYDQGVGFLVIEPAKGEYKDVFGGLDDVHVFGTNPAFTPLLRIDPFSFPQGIHVLEHLDRLVEIFNVCWPMYAPMPAVLKDAISRSYEDCGWNLTTSENSFGEGLYPSFADVARNVREILDSSEYDAENKGAYKGSLLTRLNSLTNGLNGMMLTSDGVDDATLFDGNTIIDLSRVGSTETKSLFMGLIVLKLQEHRMAAADGMNQPLRHLTVLEEAHNLLKRTSMEQSTEGGNLLGKSVEMLSNSIAEMRTYGEGFIIADQAPGLLDMAAIRNT
;
A
#
# COMPACT_ATOMS: atom_id res chain seq x y z
N PHE A 1 1.42 1.10 23.89
CA PHE A 1 1.61 0.13 22.79
C PHE A 1 2.91 -0.66 22.97
N CYS A 2 4.05 -0.04 23.29
CA CYS A 2 5.33 -0.76 23.47
C CYS A 2 5.20 -1.97 24.41
N ARG A 3 4.47 -1.85 25.52
CA ARG A 3 4.27 -2.98 26.44
C ARG A 3 3.48 -4.14 25.83
N ILE A 4 2.52 -3.87 24.92
CA ILE A 4 1.77 -4.92 24.22
C ILE A 4 2.69 -5.65 23.25
N LEU A 5 3.55 -4.91 22.56
CA LEU A 5 4.53 -5.49 21.65
C LEU A 5 5.60 -6.29 22.37
N ASP A 6 6.04 -5.82 23.54
CA ASP A 6 6.99 -6.50 24.40
C ASP A 6 6.43 -7.86 24.88
N GLU A 7 5.18 -7.86 25.36
CA GLU A 7 4.48 -9.08 25.74
C GLU A 7 4.23 -10.03 24.54
N ALA A 8 3.93 -9.50 23.35
CA ALA A 8 3.76 -10.30 22.15
C ALA A 8 5.08 -10.95 21.72
N TYR A 9 6.15 -10.17 21.73
CA TYR A 9 7.51 -10.63 21.46
C TYR A 9 7.94 -11.76 22.38
N ASP A 10 7.74 -11.58 23.71
CA ASP A 10 8.05 -12.60 24.73
C ASP A 10 7.24 -13.91 24.55
N GLN A 11 6.07 -13.83 23.92
CA GLN A 11 5.22 -14.99 23.60
C GLN A 11 5.51 -15.59 22.22
N GLY A 12 6.49 -15.06 21.48
CA GLY A 12 6.85 -15.54 20.15
C GLY A 12 5.83 -15.13 19.06
N VAL A 13 5.03 -14.09 19.30
CA VAL A 13 4.15 -13.49 18.30
C VAL A 13 4.93 -12.38 17.58
N GLY A 14 5.15 -12.53 16.28
CA GLY A 14 5.82 -11.53 15.46
C GLY A 14 5.05 -10.22 15.38
N PHE A 15 5.73 -9.14 15.01
CA PHE A 15 5.06 -7.86 14.84
C PHE A 15 5.59 -7.01 13.66
N LEU A 16 4.69 -6.23 13.08
CA LEU A 16 4.97 -5.14 12.16
C LEU A 16 4.51 -3.82 12.78
N VAL A 17 5.39 -2.84 12.83
CA VAL A 17 5.02 -1.47 13.20
C VAL A 17 5.17 -0.57 11.97
N ILE A 18 4.08 0.11 11.58
CA ILE A 18 4.09 1.14 10.55
C ILE A 18 3.95 2.49 11.24
N GLU A 19 5.07 3.23 11.33
CA GLU A 19 5.19 4.45 12.10
C GLU A 19 5.39 5.68 11.19
N PRO A 20 4.34 6.44 10.86
CA PRO A 20 4.42 7.62 10.01
C PRO A 20 4.85 8.89 10.74
N ALA A 21 4.95 8.85 12.07
CA ALA A 21 5.35 9.99 12.91
C ALA A 21 6.41 9.57 13.93
N LYS A 22 7.10 10.47 14.55
CA LYS A 22 8.03 10.34 15.66
C LYS A 22 9.25 9.40 15.47
N GLY A 23 9.10 8.15 15.04
CA GLY A 23 10.18 7.17 14.89
C GLY A 23 10.69 6.62 16.24
N GLU A 24 9.78 6.39 17.20
CA GLU A 24 10.13 6.01 18.58
C GLU A 24 10.35 4.50 18.76
N TYR A 25 9.64 3.66 17.98
CA TYR A 25 9.69 2.19 18.14
C TYR A 25 11.07 1.60 17.85
N LYS A 26 11.80 2.17 16.88
CA LYS A 26 13.17 1.74 16.58
C LYS A 26 14.13 1.97 17.73
N ASP A 27 13.89 2.99 18.56
CA ASP A 27 14.73 3.30 19.72
C ASP A 27 14.46 2.32 20.87
N VAL A 28 13.26 1.71 20.91
CA VAL A 28 12.87 0.74 21.92
C VAL A 28 13.27 -0.68 21.52
N PHE A 29 12.95 -1.10 20.32
CA PHE A 29 13.06 -2.48 19.86
C PHE A 29 14.20 -2.71 18.86
N GLY A 30 14.71 -1.68 18.19
CA GLY A 30 15.70 -1.80 17.11
C GLY A 30 17.09 -2.27 17.56
N GLY A 31 17.31 -2.47 18.85
CA GLY A 31 18.52 -3.09 19.40
C GLY A 31 18.42 -4.61 19.60
N LEU A 32 17.26 -5.22 19.34
CA LEU A 32 17.07 -6.66 19.39
C LEU A 32 17.57 -7.32 18.11
N ASP A 33 18.24 -8.46 18.22
CA ASP A 33 18.95 -9.12 17.09
C ASP A 33 18.01 -9.61 15.98
N ASP A 34 16.75 -9.89 16.30
CA ASP A 34 15.73 -10.41 15.38
C ASP A 34 14.68 -9.36 14.98
N VAL A 35 14.94 -8.07 15.26
CA VAL A 35 14.09 -6.96 14.84
C VAL A 35 14.70 -6.23 13.66
N HIS A 36 14.00 -6.23 12.54
CA HIS A 36 14.38 -5.49 11.35
C HIS A 36 13.81 -4.07 11.40
N VAL A 37 14.68 -3.08 11.15
CA VAL A 37 14.25 -1.68 11.09
C VAL A 37 14.52 -1.15 9.69
N PHE A 38 13.47 -0.72 9.00
CA PHE A 38 13.57 -0.07 7.71
C PHE A 38 13.03 1.36 7.80
N GLY A 39 13.60 2.27 7.04
CA GLY A 39 13.14 3.65 7.00
C GLY A 39 13.28 4.27 5.62
N THR A 40 13.13 5.57 5.57
CA THR A 40 13.09 6.35 4.33
C THR A 40 14.31 7.24 4.12
N ASN A 41 15.28 7.18 5.04
CA ASN A 41 16.55 7.91 4.93
C ASN A 41 17.73 6.98 5.25
N PRO A 42 18.56 6.63 4.26
CA PRO A 42 19.66 5.67 4.42
C PRO A 42 20.79 6.15 5.35
N ALA A 43 20.78 7.42 5.75
CA ALA A 43 21.73 7.92 6.74
C ALA A 43 21.41 7.45 8.17
N PHE A 44 20.20 6.96 8.44
CA PHE A 44 19.74 6.60 9.78
C PHE A 44 19.33 5.12 9.90
N THR A 45 18.79 4.55 8.86
CA THR A 45 18.28 3.17 8.84
C THR A 45 18.52 2.55 7.45
N PRO A 46 18.57 1.22 7.32
CA PRO A 46 18.40 0.56 6.04
C PRO A 46 17.18 1.11 5.31
N LEU A 47 17.31 1.32 4.01
CA LEU A 47 16.24 1.89 3.21
C LEU A 47 15.13 0.85 3.01
N LEU A 48 13.89 1.23 3.27
CA LEU A 48 12.73 0.44 2.88
C LEU A 48 12.70 0.34 1.35
N ARG A 49 12.66 -0.89 0.83
CA ARG A 49 12.51 -1.15 -0.61
C ARG A 49 11.36 -2.12 -0.80
N ILE A 50 10.35 -1.71 -1.55
CA ILE A 50 9.18 -2.51 -1.88
C ILE A 50 8.90 -2.45 -3.39
N ASP A 51 8.51 -3.59 -3.96
CA ASP A 51 7.96 -3.65 -5.30
C ASP A 51 6.42 -3.58 -5.21
N PRO A 52 5.81 -2.46 -5.58
CA PRO A 52 4.36 -2.30 -5.47
C PRO A 52 3.58 -3.09 -6.50
N PHE A 53 4.27 -3.65 -7.52
CA PHE A 53 3.64 -4.38 -8.61
C PHE A 53 3.81 -5.90 -8.48
N SER A 54 4.72 -6.37 -7.64
CA SER A 54 4.88 -7.79 -7.37
C SER A 54 3.80 -8.31 -6.41
N PHE A 55 3.39 -9.54 -6.62
CA PHE A 55 2.43 -10.25 -5.77
C PHE A 55 2.84 -11.70 -5.59
N PRO A 56 2.46 -12.35 -4.48
CA PRO A 56 2.85 -13.73 -4.21
C PRO A 56 2.09 -14.72 -5.10
N GLN A 57 2.68 -15.90 -5.29
CA GLN A 57 2.01 -17.00 -5.97
C GLN A 57 0.69 -17.34 -5.26
N GLY A 58 -0.37 -17.57 -6.04
CA GLY A 58 -1.72 -17.84 -5.53
C GLY A 58 -2.64 -16.61 -5.54
N ILE A 59 -2.09 -15.41 -5.75
CA ILE A 59 -2.87 -14.20 -6.02
C ILE A 59 -2.98 -14.01 -7.54
N HIS A 60 -4.19 -13.75 -8.02
CA HIS A 60 -4.42 -13.48 -9.43
C HIS A 60 -4.03 -12.04 -9.78
N VAL A 61 -3.41 -11.81 -10.95
CA VAL A 61 -2.95 -10.47 -11.38
C VAL A 61 -4.07 -9.41 -11.33
N LEU A 62 -5.30 -9.76 -11.70
CA LEU A 62 -6.45 -8.84 -11.62
C LEU A 62 -6.85 -8.52 -10.18
N GLU A 63 -6.73 -9.47 -9.25
CA GLU A 63 -7.00 -9.21 -7.83
C GLU A 63 -5.99 -8.22 -7.25
N HIS A 64 -4.70 -8.43 -7.53
CA HIS A 64 -3.65 -7.50 -7.14
C HIS A 64 -3.88 -6.13 -7.77
N LEU A 65 -4.14 -6.06 -9.07
CA LEU A 65 -4.38 -4.82 -9.80
C LEU A 65 -5.55 -4.02 -9.21
N ASP A 66 -6.67 -4.69 -8.93
CA ASP A 66 -7.84 -4.03 -8.34
C ASP A 66 -7.52 -3.46 -6.95
N ARG A 67 -6.84 -4.23 -6.08
CA ARG A 67 -6.41 -3.74 -4.75
C ARG A 67 -5.42 -2.57 -4.86
N LEU A 68 -4.46 -2.66 -5.78
CA LEU A 68 -3.48 -1.60 -6.00
C LEU A 68 -4.15 -0.29 -6.45
N VAL A 69 -5.11 -0.36 -7.36
CA VAL A 69 -5.89 0.81 -7.81
C VAL A 69 -6.68 1.42 -6.65
N GLU A 70 -7.25 0.59 -5.75
CA GLU A 70 -7.95 1.11 -4.57
C GLU A 70 -7.00 1.86 -3.62
N ILE A 71 -5.76 1.41 -3.46
CA ILE A 71 -4.74 2.15 -2.69
C ILE A 71 -4.50 3.54 -3.31
N PHE A 72 -4.37 3.63 -4.64
CA PHE A 72 -4.24 4.93 -5.30
C PHE A 72 -5.48 5.81 -5.12
N ASN A 73 -6.69 5.24 -5.18
CA ASN A 73 -7.93 5.96 -4.94
C ASN A 73 -8.03 6.53 -3.51
N VAL A 74 -7.48 5.82 -2.53
CA VAL A 74 -7.40 6.30 -1.13
C VAL A 74 -6.38 7.42 -0.99
N CYS A 75 -5.21 7.27 -1.61
CA CYS A 75 -4.07 8.16 -1.38
C CYS A 75 -4.08 9.41 -2.26
N TRP A 76 -4.67 9.34 -3.44
CA TRP A 76 -4.66 10.42 -4.41
C TRP A 76 -6.04 11.02 -4.64
N PRO A 77 -6.20 12.35 -4.53
CA PRO A 77 -7.43 12.99 -4.96
C PRO A 77 -7.56 12.88 -6.47
N MET A 78 -8.44 12.00 -6.94
CA MET A 78 -8.70 11.76 -8.36
C MET A 78 -10.15 12.09 -8.71
N TYR A 79 -10.32 12.76 -9.85
CA TYR A 79 -11.63 13.05 -10.44
C TYR A 79 -11.89 12.07 -11.58
N ALA A 80 -13.15 11.70 -11.78
CA ALA A 80 -13.50 10.92 -12.98
C ALA A 80 -13.08 11.67 -14.26
N PRO A 81 -12.41 11.01 -15.23
CA PRO A 81 -12.17 9.57 -15.42
C PRO A 81 -10.77 9.10 -14.97
N MET A 82 -10.02 9.87 -14.16
CA MET A 82 -8.63 9.57 -13.81
C MET A 82 -8.41 8.16 -13.21
N PRO A 83 -9.29 7.63 -12.31
CA PRO A 83 -9.13 6.26 -11.81
C PRO A 83 -9.19 5.20 -12.92
N ALA A 84 -10.07 5.39 -13.91
CA ALA A 84 -10.19 4.48 -15.03
C ALA A 84 -8.94 4.51 -15.94
N VAL A 85 -8.42 5.71 -16.22
CA VAL A 85 -7.18 5.90 -16.99
C VAL A 85 -6.00 5.24 -16.28
N LEU A 86 -5.89 5.43 -14.95
CA LEU A 86 -4.82 4.81 -14.16
C LEU A 86 -4.93 3.28 -14.17
N LYS A 87 -6.14 2.74 -13.98
CA LYS A 87 -6.39 1.29 -14.03
C LYS A 87 -6.01 0.70 -15.40
N ASP A 88 -6.43 1.34 -16.48
CA ASP A 88 -6.08 0.91 -17.85
C ASP A 88 -4.57 0.96 -18.09
N ALA A 89 -3.89 2.01 -17.62
CA ALA A 89 -2.44 2.14 -17.73
C ALA A 89 -1.69 1.06 -16.97
N ILE A 90 -2.13 0.73 -15.75
CA ILE A 90 -1.54 -0.36 -14.96
C ILE A 90 -1.77 -1.70 -15.67
N SER A 91 -2.99 -1.98 -16.14
CA SER A 91 -3.33 -3.20 -16.88
C SER A 91 -2.41 -3.39 -18.09
N ARG A 92 -2.27 -2.35 -18.93
CA ARG A 92 -1.36 -2.38 -20.09
C ARG A 92 0.09 -2.58 -19.71
N SER A 93 0.52 -2.01 -18.57
CA SER A 93 1.89 -2.19 -18.10
C SER A 93 2.19 -3.64 -17.73
N TYR A 94 1.23 -4.37 -17.16
CA TYR A 94 1.35 -5.80 -16.94
C TYR A 94 1.40 -6.59 -18.26
N GLU A 95 0.51 -6.26 -19.22
CA GLU A 95 0.51 -6.88 -20.56
C GLU A 95 1.83 -6.64 -21.29
N ASP A 96 2.39 -5.42 -21.24
CA ASP A 96 3.71 -5.08 -21.80
C ASP A 96 4.84 -5.90 -21.17
N CYS A 97 4.71 -6.28 -19.91
CA CYS A 97 5.64 -7.18 -19.19
C CYS A 97 5.36 -8.67 -19.45
N GLY A 98 4.42 -9.01 -20.34
CA GLY A 98 4.12 -10.38 -20.76
C GLY A 98 3.06 -11.10 -19.93
N TRP A 99 2.36 -10.41 -19.03
CA TRP A 99 1.28 -10.99 -18.26
C TRP A 99 0.00 -11.15 -19.11
N ASN A 100 -0.59 -12.33 -19.06
CA ASN A 100 -1.95 -12.56 -19.52
C ASN A 100 -2.91 -12.29 -18.36
N LEU A 101 -3.71 -11.22 -18.48
CA LEU A 101 -4.62 -10.80 -17.41
C LEU A 101 -5.76 -11.79 -17.15
N THR A 102 -6.06 -12.70 -18.09
CA THR A 102 -7.10 -13.69 -17.93
C THR A 102 -6.61 -14.94 -17.21
N THR A 103 -5.39 -15.42 -17.54
CA THR A 103 -4.83 -16.64 -16.96
C THR A 103 -3.91 -16.37 -15.76
N SER A 104 -3.52 -15.12 -15.55
CA SER A 104 -2.52 -14.72 -14.54
C SER A 104 -1.15 -15.41 -14.72
N GLU A 105 -0.78 -15.64 -15.98
CA GLU A 105 0.50 -16.25 -16.34
C GLU A 105 1.38 -15.23 -17.06
N ASN A 106 2.68 -15.27 -16.80
CA ASN A 106 3.65 -14.43 -17.49
C ASN A 106 4.39 -15.24 -18.56
N SER A 107 4.31 -14.81 -19.83
CA SER A 107 4.94 -15.48 -20.95
C SER A 107 6.46 -15.30 -21.03
N PHE A 108 7.02 -14.33 -20.33
CA PHE A 108 8.48 -14.06 -20.30
C PHE A 108 9.19 -14.68 -19.10
N GLY A 109 8.44 -15.17 -18.13
CA GLY A 109 8.95 -15.82 -16.93
C GLY A 109 8.49 -15.14 -15.64
N GLU A 110 8.72 -15.81 -14.51
CA GLU A 110 8.37 -15.34 -13.18
C GLU A 110 9.21 -14.12 -12.79
N GLY A 111 8.63 -13.23 -12.02
CA GLY A 111 9.31 -12.07 -11.43
C GLY A 111 9.46 -10.85 -12.35
N LEU A 112 8.86 -10.86 -13.55
CA LEU A 112 8.85 -9.69 -14.41
C LEU A 112 7.58 -8.87 -14.19
N TYR A 113 7.72 -7.76 -13.49
CA TYR A 113 6.65 -6.84 -13.14
C TYR A 113 6.88 -5.46 -13.75
N PRO A 114 5.83 -4.67 -13.98
CA PRO A 114 5.96 -3.28 -14.44
C PRO A 114 6.60 -2.39 -13.37
N SER A 115 6.98 -1.20 -13.78
CA SER A 115 7.43 -0.11 -12.89
C SER A 115 6.50 1.10 -12.99
N PHE A 116 6.63 2.05 -12.07
CA PHE A 116 5.93 3.34 -12.20
C PHE A 116 6.29 4.11 -13.47
N ALA A 117 7.49 3.89 -14.02
CA ALA A 117 7.88 4.49 -15.30
C ALA A 117 7.07 3.90 -16.46
N ASP A 118 6.78 2.59 -16.43
CA ASP A 118 5.93 1.95 -17.44
C ASP A 118 4.49 2.44 -17.32
N VAL A 119 3.96 2.54 -16.13
CA VAL A 119 2.61 3.10 -15.89
C VAL A 119 2.54 4.56 -16.38
N ALA A 120 3.55 5.39 -16.11
CA ALA A 120 3.58 6.78 -16.59
C ALA A 120 3.62 6.88 -18.12
N ARG A 121 4.37 5.98 -18.77
CA ARG A 121 4.36 5.87 -20.24
C ARG A 121 2.96 5.53 -20.75
N ASN A 122 2.32 4.50 -20.21
CA ASN A 122 1.00 4.07 -20.63
C ASN A 122 -0.08 5.11 -20.34
N VAL A 123 -0.04 5.83 -19.21
CA VAL A 123 -0.94 6.97 -18.94
C VAL A 123 -0.83 8.02 -20.06
N ARG A 124 0.40 8.35 -20.48
CA ARG A 124 0.62 9.32 -21.56
C ARG A 124 0.01 8.83 -22.88
N GLU A 125 0.27 7.59 -23.27
CA GLU A 125 -0.23 7.02 -24.51
C GLU A 125 -1.77 6.93 -24.55
N ILE A 126 -2.39 6.49 -23.46
CA ILE A 126 -3.85 6.42 -23.31
C ILE A 126 -4.48 7.81 -23.47
N LEU A 127 -3.95 8.81 -22.76
CA LEU A 127 -4.47 10.17 -22.84
C LEU A 127 -4.23 10.82 -24.19
N ASP A 128 -3.08 10.55 -24.84
CA ASP A 128 -2.80 11.07 -26.18
C ASP A 128 -3.76 10.52 -27.23
N SER A 129 -4.09 9.23 -27.16
CA SER A 129 -5.01 8.55 -28.07
C SER A 129 -6.49 8.73 -27.73
N SER A 130 -6.83 9.28 -26.56
CA SER A 130 -8.22 9.47 -26.12
C SER A 130 -8.93 10.58 -26.92
N GLU A 131 -10.25 10.62 -26.87
CA GLU A 131 -11.09 11.66 -27.47
C GLU A 131 -11.38 12.84 -26.53
N TYR A 132 -10.75 12.91 -25.34
CA TYR A 132 -10.90 14.05 -24.46
C TYR A 132 -10.40 15.34 -25.13
N ASP A 133 -11.02 16.46 -24.79
CA ASP A 133 -10.54 17.77 -25.24
C ASP A 133 -9.14 18.10 -24.67
N ALA A 134 -8.46 19.07 -25.28
CA ALA A 134 -7.07 19.40 -24.95
C ALA A 134 -6.89 19.89 -23.51
N GLU A 135 -7.89 20.57 -22.94
CA GLU A 135 -7.85 21.09 -21.57
C GLU A 135 -7.92 19.93 -20.56
N ASN A 136 -8.87 19.03 -20.71
CA ASN A 136 -9.02 17.84 -19.88
C ASN A 136 -7.81 16.91 -20.00
N LYS A 137 -7.30 16.67 -21.22
CA LYS A 137 -6.04 15.91 -21.42
C LYS A 137 -4.88 16.53 -20.63
N GLY A 138 -4.74 17.86 -20.72
CA GLY A 138 -3.70 18.59 -19.99
C GLY A 138 -3.83 18.44 -18.47
N ALA A 139 -5.05 18.58 -17.95
CA ALA A 139 -5.33 18.44 -16.52
C ALA A 139 -5.07 17.02 -16.00
N TYR A 140 -5.54 15.99 -16.71
CA TYR A 140 -5.34 14.59 -16.32
C TYR A 140 -3.86 14.16 -16.40
N LYS A 141 -3.17 14.55 -17.48
CA LYS A 141 -1.72 14.34 -17.60
C LYS A 141 -0.97 15.04 -16.47
N GLY A 142 -1.24 16.33 -16.24
CA GLY A 142 -0.60 17.11 -15.20
C GLY A 142 -0.77 16.45 -13.82
N SER A 143 -1.96 15.99 -13.52
CA SER A 143 -2.25 15.33 -12.24
C SER A 143 -1.58 13.96 -12.11
N LEU A 144 -1.82 13.03 -13.04
CA LEU A 144 -1.33 11.65 -12.93
C LEU A 144 0.18 11.54 -13.16
N LEU A 145 0.71 12.17 -14.22
CA LEU A 145 2.13 12.05 -14.53
C LEU A 145 3.02 12.74 -13.50
N THR A 146 2.58 13.87 -12.92
CA THR A 146 3.35 14.52 -11.85
C THR A 146 3.51 13.60 -10.65
N ARG A 147 2.43 12.92 -10.22
CA ARG A 147 2.48 11.96 -9.12
C ARG A 147 3.33 10.75 -9.46
N LEU A 148 3.06 10.08 -10.58
CA LEU A 148 3.83 8.91 -11.01
C LEU A 148 5.32 9.21 -11.15
N ASN A 149 5.69 10.33 -11.78
CA ASN A 149 7.08 10.74 -11.91
C ASN A 149 7.74 11.04 -10.55
N SER A 150 6.99 11.57 -9.58
CA SER A 150 7.53 11.80 -8.24
C SER A 150 7.89 10.50 -7.51
N LEU A 151 7.28 9.38 -7.89
CA LEU A 151 7.59 8.06 -7.34
C LEU A 151 8.79 7.39 -7.99
N THR A 152 9.23 7.85 -9.16
CA THR A 152 10.39 7.30 -9.88
C THR A 152 11.70 8.03 -9.57
N ASN A 153 11.64 9.14 -8.86
CA ASN A 153 12.79 10.02 -8.63
C ASN A 153 13.28 10.00 -7.18
N GLY A 154 14.59 10.29 -7.00
CA GLY A 154 15.22 10.46 -5.69
C GLY A 154 15.04 9.23 -4.80
N LEU A 155 14.80 9.46 -3.51
CA LEU A 155 14.61 8.38 -2.54
C LEU A 155 13.35 7.55 -2.81
N ASN A 156 12.27 8.15 -3.32
CA ASN A 156 11.07 7.40 -3.68
C ASN A 156 11.38 6.33 -4.75
N GLY A 157 12.13 6.69 -5.80
CA GLY A 157 12.52 5.75 -6.84
C GLY A 157 13.48 4.64 -6.35
N MET A 158 14.23 4.89 -5.28
CA MET A 158 15.07 3.87 -4.64
C MET A 158 14.24 2.95 -3.72
N MET A 159 13.16 3.43 -3.17
CA MET A 159 12.27 2.68 -2.28
C MET A 159 11.21 1.88 -3.05
N LEU A 160 10.70 2.43 -4.15
CA LEU A 160 9.68 1.80 -5.00
C LEU A 160 10.36 1.14 -6.20
N THR A 161 10.93 -0.02 -5.97
CA THR A 161 11.82 -0.71 -6.90
C THR A 161 11.50 -2.20 -6.97
N SER A 162 11.80 -2.83 -8.10
CA SER A 162 11.67 -4.29 -8.29
C SER A 162 12.65 -5.12 -7.44
N ASP A 163 13.72 -4.50 -6.91
CA ASP A 163 14.64 -5.10 -5.95
C ASP A 163 14.19 -4.78 -4.50
N GLY A 164 12.98 -5.21 -4.17
CA GLY A 164 12.39 -5.01 -2.85
C GLY A 164 12.96 -5.94 -1.78
N VAL A 165 12.73 -5.57 -0.51
CA VAL A 165 12.90 -6.49 0.62
C VAL A 165 11.88 -7.61 0.45
N ASP A 166 12.30 -8.82 0.73
CA ASP A 166 11.44 -9.99 0.61
C ASP A 166 10.27 -9.92 1.61
N ASP A 167 9.08 -10.37 1.18
CA ASP A 167 7.85 -10.24 1.95
C ASP A 167 7.88 -11.04 3.26
N ALA A 168 8.61 -12.17 3.33
CA ALA A 168 8.76 -12.93 4.56
C ALA A 168 9.58 -12.14 5.61
N THR A 169 10.64 -11.45 5.20
CA THR A 169 11.40 -10.55 6.06
C THR A 169 10.54 -9.41 6.58
N LEU A 170 9.66 -8.84 5.74
CA LEU A 170 8.79 -7.73 6.15
C LEU A 170 7.65 -8.18 7.07
N PHE A 171 7.09 -9.37 6.85
CA PHE A 171 5.77 -9.73 7.40
C PHE A 171 5.75 -10.97 8.31
N ASP A 172 6.78 -11.82 8.32
CA ASP A 172 6.75 -13.04 9.13
C ASP A 172 7.57 -12.95 10.42
N GLY A 173 8.40 -11.90 10.54
CA GLY A 173 9.23 -11.64 11.73
C GLY A 173 8.80 -10.39 12.50
N ASN A 174 9.80 -9.75 13.12
CA ASN A 174 9.63 -8.50 13.85
C ASN A 174 10.18 -7.36 13.00
N THR A 175 9.31 -6.47 12.54
CA THR A 175 9.70 -5.41 11.62
C THR A 175 9.14 -4.05 12.05
N ILE A 176 9.97 -3.02 11.97
CA ILE A 176 9.60 -1.63 12.18
C ILE A 176 9.86 -0.86 10.90
N ILE A 177 8.84 -0.20 10.39
CA ILE A 177 8.90 0.67 9.21
C ILE A 177 8.71 2.12 9.67
N ASP A 178 9.82 2.87 9.68
CA ASP A 178 9.86 4.28 10.06
C ASP A 178 9.65 5.19 8.86
N LEU A 179 8.44 5.70 8.71
CA LEU A 179 8.06 6.68 7.68
C LEU A 179 8.09 8.13 8.19
N SER A 180 8.61 8.38 9.41
CA SER A 180 8.57 9.70 10.06
C SER A 180 9.26 10.80 9.25
N ARG A 181 10.22 10.43 8.40
CA ARG A 181 11.00 11.37 7.58
C ARG A 181 10.42 11.61 6.17
N VAL A 182 9.29 11.01 5.84
CA VAL A 182 8.55 11.33 4.60
C VAL A 182 7.87 12.68 4.78
N GLY A 183 8.21 13.66 3.95
CA GLY A 183 7.69 15.03 4.06
C GLY A 183 6.26 15.22 3.55
N SER A 184 5.84 14.40 2.57
CA SER A 184 4.51 14.48 1.95
C SER A 184 3.53 13.51 2.61
N THR A 185 2.39 14.02 3.07
CA THR A 185 1.31 13.18 3.60
C THR A 185 0.78 12.22 2.55
N GLU A 186 0.66 12.66 1.30
CA GLU A 186 0.22 11.84 0.17
C GLU A 186 1.17 10.65 -0.06
N THR A 187 2.48 10.91 -0.08
CA THR A 187 3.50 9.87 -0.22
C THR A 187 3.51 8.93 0.99
N LYS A 188 3.35 9.46 2.18
CA LYS A 188 3.28 8.70 3.44
C LYS A 188 2.09 7.74 3.42
N SER A 189 0.90 8.24 3.07
CA SER A 189 -0.32 7.43 2.91
C SER A 189 -0.12 6.31 1.87
N LEU A 190 0.55 6.63 0.76
CA LEU A 190 0.82 5.65 -0.28
C LEU A 190 1.71 4.51 0.23
N PHE A 191 2.81 4.81 0.92
CA PHE A 191 3.67 3.77 1.51
C PHE A 191 2.89 2.91 2.53
N MET A 192 2.12 3.54 3.41
CA MET A 192 1.26 2.81 4.37
C MET A 192 0.29 1.89 3.63
N GLY A 193 -0.38 2.38 2.60
CA GLY A 193 -1.32 1.60 1.79
C GLY A 193 -0.66 0.42 1.06
N LEU A 194 0.50 0.65 0.44
CA LEU A 194 1.25 -0.41 -0.25
C LEU A 194 1.74 -1.49 0.71
N ILE A 195 2.20 -1.12 1.91
CA ILE A 195 2.62 -2.09 2.94
C ILE A 195 1.42 -2.94 3.39
N VAL A 196 0.26 -2.32 3.63
CA VAL A 196 -0.97 -3.03 4.02
C VAL A 196 -1.47 -3.95 2.90
N LEU A 197 -1.40 -3.51 1.64
CA LEU A 197 -1.74 -4.33 0.48
C LEU A 197 -0.85 -5.59 0.40
N LYS A 198 0.46 -5.41 0.47
CA LYS A 198 1.41 -6.52 0.39
C LYS A 198 1.27 -7.48 1.58
N LEU A 199 1.07 -6.95 2.79
CA LEU A 199 0.77 -7.77 3.96
C LEU A 199 -0.49 -8.62 3.74
N GLN A 200 -1.58 -8.01 3.23
CA GLN A 200 -2.82 -8.73 2.95
C GLN A 200 -2.58 -9.89 1.98
N GLU A 201 -1.92 -9.62 0.86
CA GLU A 201 -1.66 -10.64 -0.16
C GLU A 201 -0.72 -11.74 0.34
N HIS A 202 0.30 -11.37 1.11
CA HIS A 202 1.19 -12.31 1.76
C HIS A 202 0.42 -13.25 2.71
N ARG A 203 -0.45 -12.70 3.57
CA ARG A 203 -1.30 -13.51 4.47
C ARG A 203 -2.28 -14.40 3.73
N MET A 204 -2.91 -13.90 2.67
CA MET A 204 -3.83 -14.69 1.83
C MET A 204 -3.12 -15.86 1.15
N ALA A 205 -1.95 -15.62 0.59
CA ALA A 205 -1.16 -16.65 -0.11
C ALA A 205 -0.58 -17.71 0.83
N ALA A 206 -0.22 -17.32 2.05
CA ALA A 206 0.34 -18.21 3.07
C ALA A 206 -0.71 -18.94 3.93
N ALA A 207 -2.01 -18.69 3.71
CA ALA A 207 -3.07 -19.22 4.57
C ALA A 207 -3.36 -20.71 4.29
N ASP A 208 -3.21 -21.53 5.31
CA ASP A 208 -3.64 -22.96 5.32
C ASP A 208 -5.12 -23.11 5.73
N GLY A 209 -5.97 -22.18 5.32
CA GLY A 209 -7.38 -22.13 5.69
C GLY A 209 -7.76 -20.89 6.50
N MET A 210 -9.03 -20.83 6.92
CA MET A 210 -9.59 -19.70 7.66
C MET A 210 -9.54 -19.93 9.18
N ASN A 211 -9.72 -18.84 9.95
CA ASN A 211 -9.74 -18.86 11.43
C ASN A 211 -8.43 -19.34 12.07
N GLN A 212 -7.32 -18.86 11.53
CA GLN A 212 -6.01 -19.13 12.09
C GLN A 212 -5.85 -18.48 13.49
N PRO A 213 -5.10 -19.09 14.41
CA PRO A 213 -4.75 -18.44 15.67
C PRO A 213 -3.91 -17.19 15.40
N LEU A 214 -3.87 -16.26 16.35
CA LEU A 214 -3.01 -15.09 16.28
C LEU A 214 -1.55 -15.51 16.13
N ARG A 215 -0.90 -15.07 15.06
CA ARG A 215 0.50 -15.36 14.74
C ARG A 215 1.36 -14.12 14.66
N HIS A 216 0.72 -13.00 14.35
CA HIS A 216 1.41 -11.75 14.07
C HIS A 216 0.54 -10.54 14.40
N LEU A 217 1.16 -9.42 14.78
CA LEU A 217 0.50 -8.17 15.13
C LEU A 217 1.00 -7.02 14.27
N THR A 218 0.10 -6.33 13.60
CA THR A 218 0.42 -5.08 12.90
C THR A 218 -0.08 -3.88 13.70
N VAL A 219 0.84 -2.98 14.04
CA VAL A 219 0.53 -1.66 14.61
C VAL A 219 0.52 -0.63 13.50
N LEU A 220 -0.63 -0.01 13.28
CA LEU A 220 -0.80 1.08 12.32
C LEU A 220 -0.98 2.39 13.10
N GLU A 221 0.10 3.17 13.20
CA GLU A 221 0.05 4.47 13.86
C GLU A 221 -0.44 5.58 12.93
N GLU A 222 -1.07 6.62 13.52
CA GLU A 222 -1.65 7.75 12.79
C GLU A 222 -2.47 7.27 11.59
N ALA A 223 -3.31 6.27 11.83
CA ALA A 223 -4.05 5.54 10.81
C ALA A 223 -4.98 6.44 9.98
N HIS A 224 -5.33 7.63 10.49
CA HIS A 224 -6.06 8.66 9.72
C HIS A 224 -5.33 9.10 8.44
N ASN A 225 -4.02 8.87 8.32
CA ASN A 225 -3.30 9.13 7.07
C ASN A 225 -3.79 8.21 5.94
N LEU A 226 -4.26 7.02 6.27
CA LEU A 226 -4.73 6.01 5.32
C LEU A 226 -6.24 5.79 5.39
N LEU A 227 -6.79 5.70 6.61
CA LEU A 227 -8.18 5.37 6.89
C LEU A 227 -8.98 6.62 7.27
N LYS A 228 -8.82 7.68 6.49
CA LYS A 228 -9.42 8.98 6.75
C LYS A 228 -10.94 8.95 6.55
N ARG A 229 -11.67 9.49 7.54
CA ARG A 229 -13.11 9.74 7.42
C ARG A 229 -13.41 10.66 6.23
N THR A 230 -14.31 10.22 5.36
CA THR A 230 -14.81 11.01 4.24
C THR A 230 -16.15 11.63 4.61
N SER A 231 -16.36 12.90 4.22
CA SER A 231 -17.66 13.54 4.41
C SER A 231 -18.68 12.91 3.46
N MET A 232 -19.90 12.64 3.95
CA MET A 232 -21.02 12.16 3.12
C MET A 232 -21.50 13.19 2.10
N GLU A 233 -21.00 14.43 2.16
CA GLU A 233 -21.44 15.58 1.36
C GLU A 233 -20.66 15.77 0.04
N GLN A 234 -19.80 14.84 -0.37
CA GLN A 234 -19.12 14.98 -1.66
C GLN A 234 -20.06 14.64 -2.81
N SER A 235 -20.55 15.73 -3.41
CA SER A 235 -21.15 15.92 -4.73
C SER A 235 -21.91 14.75 -5.39
N THR A 236 -23.13 15.07 -5.76
CA THR A 236 -24.10 14.28 -6.55
C THR A 236 -23.61 13.82 -7.93
N GLU A 237 -22.44 14.23 -8.41
CA GLU A 237 -21.94 13.93 -9.77
C GLU A 237 -20.74 12.98 -9.85
N GLY A 238 -20.07 12.67 -8.75
CA GLY A 238 -18.85 11.86 -8.78
C GLY A 238 -18.81 10.67 -7.84
N GLY A 239 -19.92 10.17 -7.33
CA GLY A 239 -19.97 9.05 -6.38
C GLY A 239 -18.87 9.13 -5.31
N ASN A 240 -19.12 8.80 -4.07
CA ASN A 240 -18.10 8.82 -3.00
C ASN A 240 -17.05 7.70 -3.22
N LEU A 241 -16.22 7.84 -4.28
CA LEU A 241 -15.20 6.86 -4.63
C LEU A 241 -14.20 6.69 -3.48
N LEU A 242 -13.68 7.80 -2.95
CA LEU A 242 -12.76 7.78 -1.83
C LEU A 242 -13.34 7.05 -0.61
N GLY A 243 -14.59 7.34 -0.24
CA GLY A 243 -15.24 6.67 0.88
C GLY A 243 -15.40 5.17 0.67
N LYS A 244 -15.73 4.74 -0.54
CA LYS A 244 -15.81 3.30 -0.87
C LYS A 244 -14.43 2.63 -0.79
N SER A 245 -13.39 3.26 -1.31
CA SER A 245 -12.03 2.72 -1.27
C SER A 245 -11.51 2.62 0.18
N VAL A 246 -11.78 3.62 1.02
CA VAL A 246 -11.44 3.57 2.46
C VAL A 246 -12.22 2.46 3.18
N GLU A 247 -13.52 2.31 2.88
CA GLU A 247 -14.33 1.21 3.44
C GLU A 247 -13.81 -0.16 3.01
N MET A 248 -13.46 -0.34 1.74
CA MET A 248 -12.85 -1.58 1.23
C MET A 248 -11.54 -1.90 1.95
N LEU A 249 -10.66 -0.92 2.13
CA LEU A 249 -9.41 -1.10 2.86
C LEU A 249 -9.64 -1.45 4.33
N SER A 250 -10.61 -0.82 4.98
CA SER A 250 -10.99 -1.13 6.36
C SER A 250 -11.51 -2.58 6.49
N ASN A 251 -12.30 -3.04 5.53
CA ASN A 251 -12.79 -4.41 5.48
C ASN A 251 -11.65 -5.41 5.23
N SER A 252 -10.70 -5.07 4.36
CA SER A 252 -9.50 -5.88 4.12
C SER A 252 -8.66 -6.06 5.39
N ILE A 253 -8.47 -5.00 6.18
CA ILE A 253 -7.80 -5.07 7.48
C ILE A 253 -8.53 -6.01 8.43
N ALA A 254 -9.85 -5.91 8.51
CA ALA A 254 -10.66 -6.79 9.36
C ALA A 254 -10.61 -8.26 8.90
N GLU A 255 -10.57 -8.51 7.60
CA GLU A 255 -10.48 -9.84 7.02
C GLU A 255 -9.16 -10.55 7.38
N MET A 256 -8.05 -9.83 7.45
CA MET A 256 -6.73 -10.40 7.76
C MET A 256 -6.69 -11.13 9.11
N ARG A 257 -7.61 -10.81 10.02
CA ARG A 257 -7.78 -11.56 11.28
C ARG A 257 -8.06 -13.05 11.03
N THR A 258 -8.74 -13.39 9.94
CA THR A 258 -9.05 -14.79 9.61
C THR A 258 -7.79 -15.59 9.24
N TYR A 259 -6.71 -14.90 8.88
CA TYR A 259 -5.40 -15.46 8.55
C TYR A 259 -4.39 -15.38 9.69
N GLY A 260 -4.84 -14.99 10.89
CA GLY A 260 -3.99 -14.91 12.08
C GLY A 260 -3.22 -13.59 12.25
N GLU A 261 -3.58 -12.55 11.48
CA GLU A 261 -3.04 -11.21 11.64
C GLU A 261 -3.91 -10.36 12.55
N GLY A 262 -3.34 -9.86 13.64
CA GLY A 262 -3.99 -8.91 14.54
C GLY A 262 -3.63 -7.47 14.16
N PHE A 263 -4.60 -6.54 14.23
CA PHE A 263 -4.33 -5.13 14.01
C PHE A 263 -4.53 -4.31 15.28
N ILE A 264 -3.58 -3.43 15.55
CA ILE A 264 -3.69 -2.36 16.55
C ILE A 264 -3.69 -1.04 15.79
N ILE A 265 -4.82 -0.36 15.78
CA ILE A 265 -4.94 0.97 15.18
C ILE A 265 -4.70 2.01 16.28
N ALA A 266 -3.64 2.80 16.12
CA ALA A 266 -3.27 3.87 17.03
C ALA A 266 -3.47 5.22 16.34
N ASP A 267 -4.21 6.12 16.96
CA ASP A 267 -4.47 7.45 16.42
C ASP A 267 -4.66 8.48 17.52
N GLN A 268 -4.07 9.68 17.35
CA GLN A 268 -4.25 10.79 18.28
C GLN A 268 -5.57 11.54 18.03
N ALA A 269 -6.14 11.36 16.84
CA ALA A 269 -7.37 12.03 16.42
C ALA A 269 -8.43 11.02 15.91
N PRO A 270 -8.97 10.14 16.78
CA PRO A 270 -9.86 9.05 16.36
C PRO A 270 -11.13 9.55 15.65
N GLY A 271 -11.51 10.80 15.85
CA GLY A 271 -12.62 11.44 15.11
C GLY A 271 -12.33 11.65 13.61
N LEU A 272 -11.08 11.56 13.19
CA LEU A 272 -10.68 11.63 11.78
C LEU A 272 -10.69 10.27 11.08
N LEU A 273 -10.80 9.17 11.83
CA LEU A 273 -10.89 7.82 11.27
C LEU A 273 -12.27 7.55 10.67
N ASP A 274 -12.26 6.75 9.62
CA ASP A 274 -13.49 6.23 9.02
C ASP A 274 -14.24 5.34 10.01
N MET A 275 -15.57 5.37 9.95
CA MET A 275 -16.41 4.60 10.87
C MET A 275 -16.29 3.08 10.65
N ALA A 276 -15.99 2.63 9.43
CA ALA A 276 -15.76 1.21 9.17
C ALA A 276 -14.48 0.75 9.84
N ALA A 277 -13.40 1.56 9.80
CA ALA A 277 -12.16 1.25 10.52
C ALA A 277 -12.39 1.10 12.03
N ILE A 278 -13.16 2.02 12.65
CA ILE A 278 -13.45 1.97 14.09
C ILE A 278 -14.32 0.75 14.48
N ARG A 279 -15.22 0.31 13.59
CA ARG A 279 -16.14 -0.82 13.88
C ARG A 279 -15.49 -2.18 13.68
N ASN A 280 -14.48 -2.24 12.83
CA ASN A 280 -13.87 -3.49 12.38
C ASN A 280 -12.58 -3.84 13.15
N THR A 281 -12.13 -2.96 14.03
CA THR A 281 -11.01 -3.14 14.96
C THR A 281 -11.49 -3.11 16.40
#